data_c7699e10c152e3ea15708743b5d013fe
#
_entry.id   c7699e10c152e3ea15708743b5d013fe
#
_cell.length_a   1.000
_cell.length_b   1.000
_cell.length_c   1.000
_cell.angle_alpha   90.00
_cell.angle_beta   90.00
_cell.angle_gamma   90.00
#
_symmetry.space_group_name_H-M   'P 1'
#
loop_
_entity.id
_entity.type
_entity.pdbx_description
1 polymer ?
#
loop_
_entity_poly.entity_id
_entity_poly.type
_entity_poly.pdbx_seq_one_letter_code
_entity_poly.pdbx_strand_id
1 'polypeptide(L)'
;MGKGIILGIDFSIDFTQMAVLDDEINPRSISIGTEDNFLIPSVVCYNSELNEWSAGDEAVNKSRLNNSTEYRKLPEILKQNYGEDLTKQIITTYMSYLLKVAVNYSNGKLIKNVLVTLNEVTP
;
A
#
# COMPACT_ATOMS: atom_id res chain seq x y z
N MET A 1 2.87 -23.62 15.45
CA MET A 1 1.67 -23.40 15.02
C MET A 1 1.17 -22.00 15.19
N GLY A 2 0.36 -21.54 14.32
CA GLY A 2 -0.29 -20.27 14.46
C GLY A 2 0.59 -19.04 14.62
N LYS A 3 1.87 -19.18 14.38
CA LYS A 3 2.74 -18.02 14.44
C LYS A 3 2.57 -17.21 13.17
N GLY A 4 2.41 -15.92 13.35
CA GLY A 4 2.22 -15.02 12.25
C GLY A 4 2.90 -13.71 12.51
N ILE A 5 2.66 -12.77 11.63
CA ILE A 5 3.25 -11.45 11.74
C ILE A 5 2.16 -10.41 11.92
N ILE A 6 2.55 -9.30 12.51
CA ILE A 6 1.72 -8.11 12.59
C ILE A 6 2.27 -7.13 11.57
N LEU A 7 1.42 -6.67 10.67
CA LEU A 7 1.82 -5.72 9.63
C LEU A 7 1.43 -4.32 10.06
N GLY A 8 2.40 -3.42 10.10
CA GLY A 8 2.15 -2.01 10.31
C GLY A 8 2.26 -1.26 9.00
N ILE A 9 1.28 -0.42 8.71
CA ILE A 9 1.25 0.40 7.51
C ILE A 9 1.16 1.86 7.92
N ASP A 10 2.17 2.63 7.58
CA ASP A 10 2.15 4.08 7.74
C ASP A 10 1.74 4.68 6.40
N PHE A 11 0.44 4.95 6.27
CA PHE A 11 -0.17 5.41 5.03
C PHE A 11 -0.10 6.94 4.99
N SER A 12 0.86 7.47 4.27
CA SER A 12 1.13 8.91 4.21
C SER A 12 0.83 9.47 2.83
N ILE A 13 0.88 10.81 2.71
CA ILE A 13 0.43 11.51 1.51
C ILE A 13 1.25 11.14 0.28
N ASP A 14 2.57 11.20 0.39
CA ASP A 14 3.43 10.97 -0.76
C ASP A 14 3.92 9.52 -0.84
N PHE A 15 4.24 8.93 0.30
CA PHE A 15 4.80 7.59 0.37
C PHE A 15 4.19 6.84 1.53
N THR A 16 4.13 5.53 1.37
CA THR A 16 3.69 4.62 2.40
C THR A 16 4.88 3.79 2.86
N GLN A 17 4.98 3.59 4.16
CA GLN A 17 5.99 2.71 4.74
C GLN A 17 5.31 1.55 5.44
N MET A 18 5.94 0.38 5.37
CA MET A 18 5.43 -0.80 6.04
C MET A 18 6.50 -1.40 6.92
N ALA A 19 6.07 -2.02 8.00
CA ALA A 19 6.94 -2.78 8.85
C ALA A 19 6.23 -4.03 9.32
N VAL A 20 6.98 -5.08 9.56
CA VAL A 20 6.43 -6.30 10.15
C VAL A 20 7.02 -6.49 11.53
N LEU A 21 6.18 -6.95 12.44
CA LEU A 21 6.60 -7.40 13.75
C LEU A 21 6.40 -8.91 13.79
N ASP A 22 7.50 -9.62 13.90
CA ASP A 22 7.49 -11.06 14.07
C ASP A 22 7.62 -11.32 15.56
N ASP A 23 6.57 -11.85 16.16
CA ASP A 23 6.51 -12.03 17.60
C ASP A 23 6.91 -13.43 18.05
N GLU A 24 7.73 -14.13 17.28
CA GLU A 24 8.14 -15.47 17.65
C GLU A 24 9.11 -15.45 18.85
N ILE A 25 10.40 -15.32 18.58
CA ILE A 25 11.41 -15.40 19.64
C ILE A 25 11.93 -14.03 20.04
N ASN A 26 12.26 -13.22 19.07
CA ASN A 26 12.78 -11.88 19.28
C ASN A 26 11.90 -10.87 18.57
N PRO A 27 10.82 -10.41 19.21
CA PRO A 27 9.93 -9.44 18.56
C PRO A 27 10.68 -8.17 18.22
N ARG A 28 10.65 -7.81 16.96
CA ARG A 28 11.20 -6.53 16.50
C ARG A 28 10.55 -6.12 15.20
N SER A 29 10.49 -4.83 14.99
CA SER A 29 9.93 -4.26 13.77
C SER A 29 10.97 -4.28 12.67
N ILE A 30 10.60 -4.78 11.51
CA ILE A 30 11.48 -4.84 10.35
C ILE A 30 10.76 -4.15 9.20
N SER A 31 11.40 -3.11 8.65
CA SER A 31 10.83 -2.41 7.50
C SER A 31 10.80 -3.30 6.28
N ILE A 32 9.69 -3.25 5.55
CA ILE A 32 9.55 -4.01 4.32
C ILE A 32 9.14 -3.08 3.19
N GLY A 33 9.36 -3.51 1.98
CA GLY A 33 9.00 -2.72 0.81
C GLY A 33 9.19 -3.52 -0.46
N THR A 34 9.33 -2.81 -1.56
CA THR A 34 9.68 -3.42 -2.82
C THR A 34 11.18 -3.67 -2.86
N GLU A 35 11.63 -4.38 -3.87
CA GLU A 35 13.01 -4.88 -3.97
C GLU A 35 14.07 -3.84 -3.62
N ASP A 36 13.91 -2.62 -4.09
CA ASP A 36 14.92 -1.58 -3.94
C ASP A 36 14.49 -0.40 -3.07
N ASN A 37 13.30 -0.46 -2.50
CA ASN A 37 12.77 0.76 -1.89
C ASN A 37 11.77 0.47 -0.76
N PHE A 38 12.01 1.07 0.41
CA PHE A 38 11.07 0.97 1.52
C PHE A 38 10.01 2.08 1.50
N LEU A 39 10.17 3.07 0.63
CA LEU A 39 9.18 4.12 0.46
C LEU A 39 8.34 3.79 -0.77
N ILE A 40 7.11 3.38 -0.54
CA ILE A 40 6.21 2.99 -1.62
C ILE A 40 5.35 4.19 -1.98
N PRO A 41 5.38 4.65 -3.24
CA PRO A 41 4.54 5.80 -3.61
C PRO A 41 3.06 5.57 -3.30
N SER A 42 2.43 6.56 -2.67
CA SER A 42 0.99 6.51 -2.37
C SER A 42 0.21 6.93 -3.62
N VAL A 43 0.31 6.13 -4.65
CA VAL A 43 -0.20 6.42 -5.99
C VAL A 43 -0.94 5.21 -6.53
N VAL A 44 -2.07 5.47 -7.18
CA VAL A 44 -2.83 4.47 -7.92
C VAL A 44 -3.06 5.03 -9.32
N CYS A 45 -3.05 4.17 -10.32
CA CYS A 45 -3.29 4.56 -11.69
C CYS A 45 -4.31 3.62 -12.33
N TYR A 46 -5.22 4.20 -13.10
CA TYR A 46 -6.14 3.43 -13.91
C TYR A 46 -5.91 3.75 -15.38
N ASN A 47 -5.72 2.75 -16.19
CA ASN A 47 -5.61 2.89 -17.63
C ASN A 47 -6.88 2.40 -18.28
N SER A 48 -7.63 3.32 -18.90
CA SER A 48 -8.93 2.99 -19.46
C SER A 48 -8.84 2.15 -20.74
N GLU A 49 -7.76 2.31 -21.49
CA GLU A 49 -7.56 1.51 -22.70
C GLU A 49 -7.29 0.04 -22.38
N LEU A 50 -6.46 -0.18 -21.39
CA LEU A 50 -6.09 -1.54 -20.97
C LEU A 50 -7.06 -2.11 -19.91
N ASN A 51 -7.89 -1.25 -19.33
CA ASN A 51 -8.79 -1.59 -18.24
C ASN A 51 -7.98 -2.20 -17.07
N GLU A 52 -6.91 -1.54 -16.69
CA GLU A 52 -5.99 -2.02 -15.67
C GLU A 52 -5.78 -1.00 -14.57
N TRP A 53 -5.75 -1.50 -13.34
CA TRP A 53 -5.37 -0.73 -12.16
C TRP A 53 -3.96 -1.11 -11.76
N SER A 54 -3.20 -0.13 -11.28
CA SER A 54 -1.87 -0.36 -10.75
C SER A 54 -1.64 0.54 -9.53
N ALA A 55 -0.61 0.21 -8.77
CA ALA A 55 -0.33 0.91 -7.52
C ALA A 55 1.17 1.00 -7.30
N GLY A 56 1.59 1.96 -6.46
CA GLY A 56 2.98 2.11 -6.08
C GLY A 56 3.86 2.52 -7.25
N ASP A 57 5.05 1.97 -7.33
CA ASP A 57 6.01 2.29 -8.39
C ASP A 57 5.45 1.98 -9.77
N GLU A 58 4.71 0.90 -9.89
CA GLU A 58 4.11 0.52 -11.16
C GLU A 58 3.12 1.58 -11.63
N ALA A 59 2.32 2.15 -10.69
CA ALA A 59 1.38 3.21 -11.02
C ALA A 59 2.10 4.45 -11.53
N VAL A 60 3.21 4.82 -10.91
CA VAL A 60 3.99 5.97 -11.35
C VAL A 60 4.48 5.77 -12.78
N ASN A 61 4.96 4.57 -13.08
CA ASN A 61 5.44 4.27 -14.42
C ASN A 61 4.31 4.25 -15.44
N LYS A 62 3.18 3.64 -15.11
CA LYS A 62 2.04 3.52 -16.01
C LYS A 62 1.30 4.83 -16.24
N SER A 63 1.45 5.79 -15.33
CA SER A 63 0.79 7.09 -15.49
C SER A 63 1.27 7.84 -16.73
N ARG A 64 2.39 7.42 -17.30
CA ARG A 64 2.94 8.02 -18.54
C ARG A 64 2.26 7.51 -19.80
N LEU A 65 1.49 6.44 -19.70
CA LEU A 65 0.80 5.87 -20.85
C LEU A 65 -0.45 6.70 -21.18
N ASN A 66 -0.84 6.67 -22.48
CA ASN A 66 -2.07 7.33 -22.89
C ASN A 66 -3.28 6.68 -22.21
N ASN A 67 -4.29 7.49 -21.95
CA ASN A 67 -5.54 7.05 -21.30
C ASN A 67 -5.34 6.60 -19.85
N SER A 68 -4.29 7.09 -19.21
CA SER A 68 -4.04 6.81 -17.80
C SER A 68 -4.52 7.97 -16.93
N THR A 69 -5.13 7.63 -15.79
CA THR A 69 -5.52 8.59 -14.78
C THR A 69 -4.74 8.25 -13.50
N GLU A 70 -3.98 9.21 -13.02
CA GLU A 70 -3.18 9.03 -11.83
C GLU A 70 -3.88 9.63 -10.62
N TYR A 71 -3.94 8.86 -9.54
CA TYR A 71 -4.50 9.31 -8.27
C TYR A 71 -3.37 9.39 -7.26
N ARG A 72 -3.17 10.57 -6.71
CA ARG A 72 -2.14 10.84 -5.69
C ARG A 72 -2.79 11.32 -4.41
N LYS A 73 -1.98 11.49 -3.38
CA LYS A 73 -2.45 11.97 -2.07
C LYS A 73 -3.61 11.12 -1.57
N LEU A 74 -3.41 9.81 -1.60
CA LEU A 74 -4.48 8.86 -1.31
C LEU A 74 -5.13 9.05 0.07
N PRO A 75 -4.37 9.38 1.14
CA PRO A 75 -5.01 9.67 2.42
C PRO A 75 -6.03 10.82 2.37
N GLU A 76 -5.74 11.85 1.58
CA GLU A 76 -6.69 12.97 1.41
C GLU A 76 -7.92 12.53 0.64
N ILE A 77 -7.73 11.71 -0.40
CA ILE A 77 -8.85 11.17 -1.17
C ILE A 77 -9.76 10.37 -0.24
N LEU A 78 -9.17 9.51 0.57
CA LEU A 78 -9.94 8.70 1.51
C LEU A 78 -10.73 9.58 2.49
N LYS A 79 -10.09 10.61 3.03
CA LYS A 79 -10.73 11.49 3.99
C LYS A 79 -11.85 12.32 3.38
N GLN A 80 -11.59 12.91 2.21
CA GLN A 80 -12.52 13.86 1.60
C GLN A 80 -13.68 13.18 0.88
N ASN A 81 -13.45 12.00 0.34
CA ASN A 81 -14.42 11.31 -0.50
C ASN A 81 -14.81 9.94 0.06
N TYR A 82 -14.75 9.82 1.37
CA TYR A 82 -15.09 8.58 2.05
C TYR A 82 -16.51 8.14 1.68
N GLY A 83 -16.65 6.88 1.30
CA GLY A 83 -17.94 6.32 0.93
C GLY A 83 -18.23 6.32 -0.56
N GLU A 84 -17.49 7.06 -1.37
CA GLU A 84 -17.68 7.04 -2.82
C GLU A 84 -17.11 5.76 -3.41
N ASP A 85 -17.78 5.22 -4.42
CA ASP A 85 -17.36 3.96 -5.05
C ASP A 85 -15.97 4.05 -5.66
N LEU A 86 -15.66 5.15 -6.31
CA LEU A 86 -14.34 5.34 -6.89
C LEU A 86 -13.26 5.37 -5.81
N THR A 87 -13.52 6.02 -4.70
CA THR A 87 -12.59 6.05 -3.56
C THR A 87 -12.35 4.65 -3.05
N LYS A 88 -13.41 3.86 -2.90
CA LYS A 88 -13.28 2.46 -2.45
C LYS A 88 -12.42 1.66 -3.41
N GLN A 89 -12.62 1.85 -4.71
CA GLN A 89 -11.81 1.15 -5.72
C GLN A 89 -10.34 1.54 -5.61
N ILE A 90 -10.06 2.84 -5.51
CA ILE A 90 -8.69 3.34 -5.41
C ILE A 90 -7.99 2.77 -4.17
N ILE A 91 -8.64 2.89 -3.03
CA ILE A 91 -8.04 2.47 -1.76
C ILE A 91 -7.91 0.94 -1.71
N THR A 92 -8.91 0.20 -2.21
CA THR A 92 -8.83 -1.25 -2.27
C THR A 92 -7.67 -1.70 -3.15
N THR A 93 -7.48 -1.05 -4.29
CA THR A 93 -6.36 -1.35 -5.19
C THR A 93 -5.04 -1.15 -4.46
N TYR A 94 -4.90 -0.03 -3.78
CA TYR A 94 -3.65 0.28 -3.09
C TYR A 94 -3.38 -0.68 -1.94
N MET A 95 -4.37 -0.92 -1.09
CA MET A 95 -4.21 -1.82 0.05
C MET A 95 -3.95 -3.25 -0.39
N SER A 96 -4.59 -3.71 -1.45
CA SER A 96 -4.33 -5.04 -2.01
C SER A 96 -2.88 -5.17 -2.48
N TYR A 97 -2.35 -4.11 -3.09
CA TYR A 97 -0.95 -4.08 -3.50
C TYR A 97 -0.01 -4.17 -2.29
N LEU A 98 -0.28 -3.39 -1.25
CA LEU A 98 0.54 -3.42 -0.04
C LEU A 98 0.52 -4.79 0.62
N LEU A 99 -0.65 -5.41 0.70
CA LEU A 99 -0.77 -6.74 1.28
C LEU A 99 0.00 -7.78 0.45
N LYS A 100 -0.03 -7.63 -0.86
CA LYS A 100 0.73 -8.54 -1.73
C LYS A 100 2.24 -8.42 -1.48
N VAL A 101 2.74 -7.19 -1.32
CA VAL A 101 4.14 -6.95 -0.99
C VAL A 101 4.47 -7.63 0.35
N ALA A 102 3.60 -7.46 1.33
CA ALA A 102 3.81 -8.04 2.66
C ALA A 102 3.80 -9.57 2.63
N VAL A 103 2.87 -10.16 1.88
CA VAL A 103 2.79 -11.61 1.73
C VAL A 103 4.06 -12.16 1.09
N ASN A 104 4.54 -11.49 0.06
CA ASN A 104 5.77 -11.90 -0.61
C ASN A 104 6.97 -11.84 0.35
N TYR A 105 7.02 -10.79 1.17
CA TYR A 105 8.08 -10.67 2.16
C TYR A 105 7.99 -11.78 3.21
N SER A 106 6.78 -12.06 3.67
CA SER A 106 6.58 -13.00 4.79
C SER A 106 6.89 -14.45 4.42
N ASN A 107 6.98 -14.73 3.12
CA ASN A 107 7.31 -16.08 2.62
C ASN A 107 6.37 -17.15 3.21
N GLY A 108 5.08 -16.87 3.17
CA GLY A 108 4.06 -17.82 3.60
C GLY A 108 3.63 -17.71 5.04
N LYS A 109 4.20 -16.80 5.83
CA LYS A 109 3.73 -16.58 7.19
C LYS A 109 2.37 -15.90 7.16
N LEU A 110 1.54 -16.26 8.12
CA LEU A 110 0.21 -15.67 8.23
C LEU A 110 0.30 -14.24 8.74
N ILE A 111 -0.37 -13.32 8.06
CA ILE A 111 -0.56 -11.98 8.58
C ILE A 111 -1.76 -12.02 9.50
N LYS A 112 -1.52 -12.00 10.80
CA LYS A 112 -2.60 -12.15 11.78
C LYS A 112 -3.24 -10.84 12.19
N ASN A 113 -2.56 -9.73 11.95
CA ASN A 113 -3.09 -8.41 12.27
C ASN A 113 -2.49 -7.36 11.36
N VAL A 114 -3.29 -6.34 11.04
CA VAL A 114 -2.83 -5.20 10.26
C VAL A 114 -3.19 -3.93 11.01
N LEU A 115 -2.18 -3.10 11.27
CA LEU A 115 -2.36 -1.81 11.90
C LEU A 115 -2.06 -0.73 10.88
N VAL A 116 -3.04 0.13 10.61
CA VAL A 116 -2.87 1.21 9.65
C VAL A 116 -2.89 2.54 10.37
N THR A 117 -1.82 3.31 10.19
CA THR A 117 -1.77 4.69 10.66
C THR A 117 -1.97 5.58 9.44
N LEU A 118 -2.98 6.43 9.52
CA LEU A 118 -3.27 7.39 8.45
C LEU A 118 -2.59 8.71 8.78
N ASN A 119 -1.63 9.07 7.96
CA ASN A 119 -0.86 10.30 8.18
C ASN A 119 -1.14 11.28 7.04
N GLU A 120 -1.79 12.39 7.36
CA GLU A 120 -2.16 13.40 6.39
C GLU A 120 -1.15 14.54 6.31
N VAL A 121 -0.21 14.56 7.22
CA VAL A 121 0.77 15.63 7.28
C VAL A 121 1.97 15.28 6.40
N THR A 122 2.33 16.21 5.54
CA THR A 122 3.54 16.06 4.73
C THR A 122 4.74 16.30 5.62
N PRO A 123 5.66 15.36 5.69
CA PRO A 123 6.84 15.54 6.53
C PRO A 123 7.70 16.70 6.09
#